data_49ffb8b737ba50455bbc71a8cb67271b
#
_entry.id   49ffb8b737ba50455bbc71a8cb67271b
#
_cell.length_a   1.000
_cell.length_b   1.000
_cell.length_c   1.000
_cell.angle_alpha   90.00
_cell.angle_beta   90.00
_cell.angle_gamma   90.00
#
_symmetry.space_group_name_H-M   'P 1'
#
loop_
_entity.id
_entity.type
_entity.pdbx_description
1 polymer ?
#
loop_
_entity_poly.entity_id
_entity_poly.type
_entity_poly.pdbx_seq_one_letter_code
_entity_poly.pdbx_strand_id
1 'polypeptide(L)'
;MEIYSAEMQEVIGRMPHWIISSGITLIFAVIIVIFVGTWFFTYPDVVSATLTLTTQNPSATIIARGSGKLQYLLVKDGQKVNQGEYVGVLENTGELSHILGLKKMFLPLQEFLGDFEPTRSIELGRQPILGEIQNSYEIFRKNYADYLHFVSLSHQDDRRGSQLQLELKLSYNNLLEAFGHWESKYVLRSPAAGTIAFIRFWTNNQNVTTGDKVFTVIPEETGEWIGQLVLPIQGSGKVKVGQKVRVKLDGYPFMEFGFIWGEIRSKSQMPVDNNYMLEIYFPGGLKTSQGKALELHHGMRGQAEIITENKRLLERLLSPFRSLLKQNSRGV
;
A
#
# COMPACT_ATOMS: atom_id res chain seq x y z
N MET A 1 -32.21 54.43 -59.24
CA MET A 1 -30.79 54.79 -59.10
C MET A 1 -30.76 56.04 -58.27
N GLU A 2 -30.62 55.86 -56.93
CA GLU A 2 -30.50 57.02 -56.05
C GLU A 2 -29.08 57.49 -56.07
N ILE A 3 -28.92 58.73 -56.54
CA ILE A 3 -27.64 59.48 -56.61
C ILE A 3 -27.48 60.06 -55.20
N TYR A 4 -26.61 59.44 -54.44
CA TYR A 4 -26.19 60.02 -53.12
C TYR A 4 -25.48 61.37 -53.40
N SER A 5 -25.91 62.41 -52.71
CA SER A 5 -25.38 63.76 -52.83
C SER A 5 -23.85 63.79 -52.61
N ALA A 6 -23.13 64.63 -53.32
CA ALA A 6 -21.68 64.78 -53.27
C ALA A 6 -21.15 65.09 -51.83
N GLU A 7 -21.97 65.69 -51.00
CA GLU A 7 -21.66 66.03 -49.59
C GLU A 7 -21.52 64.75 -48.65
N MET A 8 -22.22 63.65 -49.01
CA MET A 8 -22.11 62.42 -48.26
C MET A 8 -20.87 61.60 -48.62
N GLN A 9 -20.33 61.75 -49.81
CA GLN A 9 -19.08 61.12 -50.21
C GLN A 9 -17.85 61.81 -49.63
N GLU A 10 -17.93 63.07 -49.23
CA GLU A 10 -16.82 63.83 -48.64
C GLU A 10 -16.61 63.47 -47.16
N VAL A 11 -17.69 63.06 -46.47
CA VAL A 11 -17.61 62.62 -45.04
C VAL A 11 -17.10 61.19 -44.88
N ILE A 12 -17.29 60.33 -45.92
CA ILE A 12 -16.85 58.94 -45.87
C ILE A 12 -15.42 58.76 -46.41
N GLY A 13 -14.88 59.78 -47.09
CA GLY A 13 -13.78 59.63 -48.02
C GLY A 13 -12.38 59.92 -47.49
N ARG A 14 -12.11 60.38 -46.30
CA ARG A 14 -10.73 60.62 -45.83
C ARG A 14 -10.57 60.39 -44.33
N MET A 15 -10.39 59.12 -43.94
CA MET A 15 -9.73 58.91 -42.65
C MET A 15 -8.32 59.50 -42.73
N PRO A 16 -7.95 60.38 -41.77
CA PRO A 16 -6.61 60.97 -41.79
C PRO A 16 -5.55 59.90 -41.70
N HIS A 17 -4.58 59.89 -42.66
CA HIS A 17 -3.49 58.94 -42.75
C HIS A 17 -2.73 58.72 -41.44
N TRP A 18 -2.65 59.78 -40.58
CA TRP A 18 -1.97 59.70 -39.31
C TRP A 18 -2.68 58.82 -38.29
N ILE A 19 -4.03 58.74 -38.29
CA ILE A 19 -4.83 57.88 -37.39
C ILE A 19 -4.61 56.43 -37.76
N ILE A 20 -4.58 56.08 -39.05
CA ILE A 20 -4.32 54.70 -39.49
C ILE A 20 -2.86 54.32 -39.21
N SER A 21 -1.91 55.15 -39.50
CA SER A 21 -0.49 54.90 -39.23
C SER A 21 -0.19 54.83 -37.73
N SER A 22 -0.67 55.79 -36.95
CA SER A 22 -0.47 55.78 -35.46
C SER A 22 -1.23 54.64 -34.79
N GLY A 23 -2.44 54.30 -35.29
CA GLY A 23 -3.21 53.16 -34.78
C GLY A 23 -2.52 51.83 -35.01
N ILE A 24 -2.00 51.61 -36.20
CA ILE A 24 -1.22 50.40 -36.55
C ILE A 24 0.07 50.33 -35.72
N THR A 25 0.77 51.47 -35.55
CA THR A 25 2.00 51.52 -34.75
C THR A 25 1.72 51.24 -33.27
N LEU A 26 0.62 51.75 -32.72
CA LEU A 26 0.20 51.48 -31.37
C LEU A 26 -0.15 50.00 -31.14
N ILE A 27 -0.92 49.40 -32.07
CA ILE A 27 -1.27 47.97 -32.01
C ILE A 27 0.00 47.15 -32.10
N PHE A 28 0.94 47.46 -33.01
CA PHE A 28 2.20 46.74 -33.12
C PHE A 28 3.06 46.88 -31.85
N ALA A 29 3.11 48.07 -31.26
CA ALA A 29 3.79 48.26 -29.96
C ALA A 29 3.18 47.43 -28.84
N VAL A 30 1.85 47.35 -28.76
CA VAL A 30 1.15 46.52 -27.79
C VAL A 30 1.45 45.03 -28.01
N ILE A 31 1.45 44.57 -29.26
CA ILE A 31 1.80 43.18 -29.61
C ILE A 31 3.25 42.88 -29.19
N ILE A 32 4.20 43.78 -29.45
CA ILE A 32 5.60 43.61 -29.02
C ILE A 32 5.69 43.50 -27.48
N VAL A 33 5.00 44.37 -26.74
CA VAL A 33 4.99 44.33 -25.30
C VAL A 33 4.41 43.01 -24.75
N ILE A 34 3.33 42.52 -25.36
CA ILE A 34 2.77 41.19 -25.02
C ILE A 34 3.77 40.09 -25.33
N PHE A 35 4.42 40.12 -26.49
CA PHE A 35 5.43 39.14 -26.90
C PHE A 35 6.64 39.11 -25.96
N VAL A 36 7.14 40.28 -25.58
CA VAL A 36 8.22 40.43 -24.60
C VAL A 36 7.76 39.96 -23.24
N GLY A 37 6.53 40.31 -22.82
CA GLY A 37 5.93 39.82 -21.57
C GLY A 37 5.84 38.28 -21.52
N THR A 38 5.36 37.64 -22.61
CA THR A 38 5.25 36.18 -22.68
C THR A 38 6.60 35.45 -22.61
N TRP A 39 7.72 36.14 -22.92
CA TRP A 39 9.06 35.60 -22.77
C TRP A 39 9.49 35.49 -21.29
N PHE A 40 9.07 36.40 -20.43
CA PHE A 40 9.41 36.40 -18.99
C PHE A 40 8.53 35.46 -18.18
N PHE A 41 7.29 35.22 -18.57
CA PHE A 41 6.39 34.36 -17.84
C PHE A 41 6.62 32.88 -18.19
N THR A 42 6.98 32.09 -17.15
CA THR A 42 7.07 30.63 -17.24
C THR A 42 5.87 29.99 -16.56
N TYR A 43 5.29 28.99 -17.19
CA TYR A 43 4.19 28.19 -16.65
C TYR A 43 4.65 26.74 -16.49
N PRO A 44 4.48 26.13 -15.33
CA PRO A 44 4.86 24.76 -15.12
C PRO A 44 3.95 23.81 -15.91
N ASP A 45 4.58 22.91 -16.70
CA ASP A 45 3.87 21.77 -17.28
C ASP A 45 3.67 20.72 -16.20
N VAL A 46 2.43 20.26 -16.03
CA VAL A 46 2.07 19.34 -14.97
C VAL A 46 1.49 18.05 -15.52
N VAL A 47 1.82 16.93 -14.88
CA VAL A 47 1.22 15.63 -15.15
C VAL A 47 0.40 15.25 -13.92
N SER A 48 -0.87 14.93 -14.13
CA SER A 48 -1.79 14.56 -13.06
C SER A 48 -1.71 13.07 -12.76
N ALA A 49 -1.76 12.72 -11.49
CA ALA A 49 -1.81 11.36 -10.98
C ALA A 49 -2.81 11.27 -9.82
N THR A 50 -3.40 10.10 -9.63
CA THR A 50 -4.24 9.84 -8.44
C THR A 50 -3.34 9.52 -7.26
N LEU A 51 -3.63 10.12 -6.10
CA LEU A 51 -2.87 9.95 -4.86
C LEU A 51 -3.68 9.15 -3.85
N THR A 52 -3.00 8.25 -3.16
CA THR A 52 -3.46 7.69 -1.88
C THR A 52 -2.42 7.99 -0.81
N LEU A 53 -2.84 8.68 0.24
CA LEU A 53 -1.97 9.00 1.37
C LEU A 53 -1.89 7.79 2.31
N THR A 54 -0.68 7.39 2.65
CA THR A 54 -0.40 6.29 3.58
C THR A 54 0.85 6.59 4.40
N THR A 55 1.26 5.66 5.22
CA THR A 55 2.53 5.75 5.94
C THR A 55 3.49 4.67 5.48
N GLN A 56 4.74 4.79 5.86
CA GLN A 56 5.78 3.82 5.53
C GLN A 56 5.42 2.42 6.07
N ASN A 57 4.79 2.36 7.25
CA ASN A 57 4.23 1.15 7.83
C ASN A 57 2.70 1.22 7.76
N PRO A 58 2.06 0.77 6.67
CA PRO A 58 0.61 0.87 6.53
C PRO A 58 -0.11 -0.09 7.49
N SER A 59 -1.36 0.23 7.78
CA SER A 59 -2.23 -0.67 8.52
C SER A 59 -2.39 -2.01 7.79
N ALA A 60 -2.31 -3.10 8.55
CA ALA A 60 -2.43 -4.45 8.02
C ALA A 60 -3.80 -5.03 8.32
N THR A 61 -4.49 -5.53 7.29
CA THR A 61 -5.81 -6.16 7.46
C THR A 61 -5.66 -7.65 7.69
N ILE A 62 -6.31 -8.15 8.73
CA ILE A 62 -6.43 -9.58 9.04
C ILE A 62 -7.62 -10.14 8.27
N ILE A 63 -7.33 -11.08 7.36
CA ILE A 63 -8.31 -11.72 6.50
C ILE A 63 -8.51 -13.16 6.98
N ALA A 64 -9.77 -13.59 7.09
CA ALA A 64 -10.10 -14.98 7.42
C ALA A 64 -9.68 -15.92 6.29
N ARG A 65 -8.92 -16.97 6.61
CA ARG A 65 -8.49 -18.01 5.67
C ARG A 65 -9.37 -19.25 5.70
N GLY A 66 -10.24 -19.35 6.70
CA GLY A 66 -11.25 -20.39 6.83
C GLY A 66 -12.63 -19.80 7.06
N SER A 67 -13.67 -20.58 6.79
CA SER A 67 -15.05 -20.25 7.11
C SER A 67 -15.49 -21.00 8.36
N GLY A 68 -16.29 -20.38 9.21
CA GLY A 68 -16.81 -20.94 10.46
C GLY A 68 -17.31 -19.84 11.40
N LYS A 69 -17.70 -20.20 12.59
CA LYS A 69 -18.03 -19.22 13.64
C LYS A 69 -16.76 -18.72 14.32
N LEU A 70 -16.73 -17.45 14.68
CA LEU A 70 -15.69 -16.90 15.54
C LEU A 70 -15.92 -17.44 16.96
N GLN A 71 -15.28 -18.57 17.30
CA GLN A 71 -15.48 -19.25 18.57
C GLN A 71 -14.91 -18.45 19.73
N TYR A 72 -13.70 -17.92 19.55
CA TYR A 72 -13.03 -17.09 20.56
C TYR A 72 -12.61 -15.77 19.94
N LEU A 73 -13.10 -14.68 20.51
CA LEU A 73 -12.59 -13.33 20.27
C LEU A 73 -11.68 -12.98 21.46
N LEU A 74 -10.37 -12.90 21.21
CA LEU A 74 -9.35 -12.81 22.26
C LEU A 74 -8.94 -11.35 22.58
N VAL A 75 -9.42 -10.39 21.77
CA VAL A 75 -9.07 -8.98 21.86
C VAL A 75 -10.31 -8.08 21.84
N LYS A 76 -10.13 -6.84 22.29
CA LYS A 76 -11.15 -5.79 22.22
C LYS A 76 -10.75 -4.76 21.18
N ASP A 77 -11.73 -4.03 20.68
CA ASP A 77 -11.47 -2.88 19.80
C ASP A 77 -10.60 -1.84 20.53
N GLY A 78 -9.59 -1.30 19.85
CA GLY A 78 -8.61 -0.39 20.43
C GLY A 78 -7.53 -1.06 21.31
N GLN A 79 -7.50 -2.38 21.43
CA GLN A 79 -6.47 -3.09 22.20
C GLN A 79 -5.14 -3.14 21.46
N LYS A 80 -4.03 -2.99 22.21
CA LYS A 80 -2.68 -3.20 21.70
C LYS A 80 -2.39 -4.69 21.58
N VAL A 81 -1.75 -5.08 20.48
CA VAL A 81 -1.34 -6.45 20.17
C VAL A 81 0.09 -6.49 19.65
N ASN A 82 0.76 -7.60 19.88
CA ASN A 82 2.09 -7.88 19.36
C ASN A 82 2.02 -8.62 18.01
N GLN A 83 3.10 -8.58 17.25
CA GLN A 83 3.20 -9.40 16.05
C GLN A 83 3.09 -10.89 16.38
N GLY A 84 2.24 -11.62 15.63
CA GLY A 84 1.99 -13.05 15.83
C GLY A 84 1.00 -13.37 16.94
N GLU A 85 0.49 -12.38 17.69
CA GLU A 85 -0.51 -12.58 18.75
C GLU A 85 -1.84 -13.06 18.18
N TYR A 86 -2.49 -13.98 18.87
CA TYR A 86 -3.79 -14.52 18.48
C TYR A 86 -4.89 -13.52 18.82
N VAL A 87 -5.63 -13.11 17.80
CA VAL A 87 -6.71 -12.11 17.89
C VAL A 87 -8.08 -12.79 17.99
N GLY A 88 -8.21 -13.93 17.31
CA GLY A 88 -9.43 -14.72 17.34
C GLY A 88 -9.19 -16.13 16.83
N VAL A 89 -10.10 -17.03 17.17
CA VAL A 89 -10.05 -18.44 16.75
C VAL A 89 -11.41 -18.84 16.20
N LEU A 90 -11.41 -19.40 15.00
CA LEU A 90 -12.61 -19.95 14.36
C LEU A 90 -12.97 -21.30 14.97
N GLU A 91 -14.23 -21.65 14.88
CA GLU A 91 -14.79 -22.94 15.33
C GLU A 91 -14.02 -24.11 14.69
N ASN A 92 -13.56 -25.01 15.52
CA ASN A 92 -12.85 -26.21 15.11
C ASN A 92 -13.14 -27.35 16.10
N THR A 93 -12.73 -28.58 15.77
CA THR A 93 -13.00 -29.77 16.59
C THR A 93 -12.03 -29.97 17.75
N GLY A 94 -11.00 -29.13 17.86
CA GLY A 94 -10.03 -29.18 18.96
C GLY A 94 -10.38 -28.22 20.08
N GLU A 95 -9.85 -28.48 21.27
CA GLU A 95 -9.94 -27.57 22.39
C GLU A 95 -8.74 -26.63 22.44
N LEU A 96 -9.00 -25.32 22.42
CA LEU A 96 -7.95 -24.30 22.31
C LEU A 96 -6.89 -24.41 23.41
N SER A 97 -7.30 -24.71 24.65
CA SER A 97 -6.39 -24.89 25.80
C SER A 97 -5.38 -26.02 25.54
N HIS A 98 -5.86 -27.15 25.01
CA HIS A 98 -5.02 -28.32 24.69
C HIS A 98 -4.07 -28.02 23.53
N ILE A 99 -4.55 -27.32 22.48
CA ILE A 99 -3.73 -26.95 21.34
C ILE A 99 -2.64 -25.93 21.74
N LEU A 100 -2.99 -24.94 22.60
CA LEU A 100 -1.99 -24.00 23.13
C LEU A 100 -0.97 -24.71 24.05
N GLY A 101 -1.42 -25.74 24.79
CA GLY A 101 -0.53 -26.61 25.55
C GLY A 101 0.47 -27.33 24.64
N LEU A 102 0.01 -27.91 23.54
CA LEU A 102 0.87 -28.53 22.53
C LEU A 102 1.88 -27.54 21.94
N LYS A 103 1.43 -26.31 21.62
CA LYS A 103 2.33 -25.26 21.10
C LYS A 103 3.50 -24.97 22.04
N LYS A 104 3.24 -24.92 23.35
CA LYS A 104 4.28 -24.70 24.37
C LYS A 104 5.31 -25.83 24.44
N MET A 105 4.91 -27.05 24.03
CA MET A 105 5.80 -28.22 24.04
C MET A 105 6.76 -28.26 22.84
N PHE A 106 6.49 -27.52 21.74
CA PHE A 106 7.32 -27.62 20.53
C PHE A 106 8.77 -27.22 20.78
N LEU A 107 9.03 -26.15 21.51
CA LEU A 107 10.39 -25.69 21.79
C LEU A 107 11.17 -26.72 22.63
N PRO A 108 10.68 -27.19 23.80
CA PRO A 108 11.34 -28.27 24.53
C PRO A 108 11.52 -29.55 23.72
N LEU A 109 10.53 -29.93 22.89
CA LEU A 109 10.63 -31.10 22.02
C LEU A 109 11.71 -30.93 20.95
N GLN A 110 11.85 -29.75 20.38
CA GLN A 110 12.90 -29.46 19.42
C GLN A 110 14.29 -29.56 20.05
N GLU A 111 14.45 -29.05 21.26
CA GLU A 111 15.71 -29.19 22.02
C GLU A 111 16.04 -30.66 22.30
N PHE A 112 15.05 -31.44 22.76
CA PHE A 112 15.21 -32.88 22.96
C PHE A 112 15.63 -33.61 21.68
N LEU A 113 15.01 -33.31 20.54
CA LEU A 113 15.30 -33.92 19.23
C LEU A 113 16.64 -33.48 18.63
N GLY A 114 17.29 -32.47 19.20
CA GLY A 114 18.63 -32.00 18.83
C GLY A 114 19.72 -32.97 19.29
N ASP A 115 19.71 -33.34 20.54
CA ASP A 115 20.74 -34.13 21.22
C ASP A 115 20.25 -35.52 21.67
N PHE A 116 18.92 -35.74 21.70
CA PHE A 116 18.30 -36.99 22.16
C PHE A 116 18.68 -37.40 23.61
N GLU A 117 18.91 -36.40 24.47
CA GLU A 117 19.24 -36.68 25.86
C GLU A 117 18.00 -37.16 26.65
N PRO A 118 18.01 -38.41 27.23
CA PRO A 118 16.87 -38.94 27.95
C PRO A 118 16.47 -38.12 29.19
N THR A 119 17.42 -37.41 29.79
CA THR A 119 17.20 -36.54 30.95
C THR A 119 16.30 -35.35 30.63
N ARG A 120 16.14 -34.98 29.36
CA ARG A 120 15.25 -33.93 28.88
C ARG A 120 13.91 -34.44 28.37
N SER A 121 13.54 -35.69 28.72
CA SER A 121 12.27 -36.24 28.29
C SER A 121 11.09 -35.40 28.83
N ILE A 122 10.07 -35.24 28.00
CA ILE A 122 8.91 -34.40 28.27
C ILE A 122 7.69 -35.30 28.50
N GLU A 123 6.94 -35.02 29.59
CA GLU A 123 5.67 -35.68 29.81
C GLU A 123 4.62 -35.17 28.82
N LEU A 124 4.20 -36.02 27.90
CA LEU A 124 3.12 -35.74 26.96
C LEU A 124 1.77 -35.97 27.66
N GLY A 125 0.85 -35.02 27.55
CA GLY A 125 -0.49 -35.10 28.10
C GLY A 125 -1.23 -36.37 27.66
N ARG A 126 -1.98 -36.97 28.55
CA ARG A 126 -2.55 -38.33 28.35
C ARG A 126 -3.63 -38.40 27.27
N GLN A 127 -4.45 -37.40 27.05
CA GLN A 127 -5.52 -37.39 26.02
C GLN A 127 -5.94 -35.94 25.66
N PRO A 128 -5.10 -35.16 25.02
CA PRO A 128 -5.53 -33.82 24.56
C PRO A 128 -6.55 -33.94 23.40
N ILE A 129 -7.54 -33.06 23.38
CA ILE A 129 -8.49 -32.94 22.27
C ILE A 129 -7.91 -31.94 21.27
N LEU A 130 -7.29 -32.44 20.20
CA LEU A 130 -6.53 -31.65 19.23
C LEU A 130 -7.23 -31.49 17.87
N GLY A 131 -8.40 -32.11 17.70
CA GLY A 131 -9.15 -32.03 16.44
C GLY A 131 -8.40 -32.57 15.24
N GLU A 132 -8.23 -31.75 14.21
CA GLU A 132 -7.53 -32.14 12.97
C GLU A 132 -6.05 -32.54 13.20
N ILE A 133 -5.42 -32.07 14.30
CA ILE A 133 -4.03 -32.37 14.65
C ILE A 133 -3.90 -33.74 15.35
N GLN A 134 -5.01 -34.31 15.84
CA GLN A 134 -5.03 -35.48 16.72
C GLN A 134 -4.22 -36.66 16.16
N ASN A 135 -4.44 -36.99 14.89
CA ASN A 135 -3.76 -38.14 14.27
C ASN A 135 -2.22 -37.97 14.22
N SER A 136 -1.76 -36.78 13.82
CA SER A 136 -0.32 -36.49 13.78
C SER A 136 0.31 -36.51 15.17
N TYR A 137 -0.42 -36.04 16.19
CA TYR A 137 0.02 -36.10 17.59
C TYR A 137 0.12 -37.52 18.11
N GLU A 138 -0.86 -38.40 17.82
CA GLU A 138 -0.84 -39.79 18.27
C GLU A 138 0.31 -40.58 17.63
N ILE A 139 0.59 -40.35 16.35
CA ILE A 139 1.75 -40.96 15.67
C ILE A 139 3.07 -40.50 16.31
N PHE A 140 3.19 -39.20 16.58
CA PHE A 140 4.36 -38.64 17.25
C PHE A 140 4.50 -39.23 18.67
N ARG A 141 3.43 -39.24 19.45
CA ARG A 141 3.39 -39.76 20.83
C ARG A 141 3.84 -41.22 20.88
N LYS A 142 3.37 -42.05 19.94
CA LYS A 142 3.78 -43.43 19.81
C LYS A 142 5.29 -43.56 19.55
N ASN A 143 5.80 -42.88 18.51
CA ASN A 143 7.22 -42.95 18.16
C ASN A 143 8.11 -42.41 19.29
N TYR A 144 7.64 -41.40 20.02
CA TYR A 144 8.31 -40.88 21.21
C TYR A 144 8.40 -41.88 22.33
N ALA A 145 7.28 -42.59 22.63
CA ALA A 145 7.24 -43.63 23.63
C ALA A 145 8.14 -44.86 23.24
N ASP A 146 8.11 -45.26 21.98
CA ASP A 146 8.94 -46.34 21.43
C ASP A 146 10.43 -46.01 21.57
N TYR A 147 10.83 -44.75 21.26
CA TYR A 147 12.20 -44.30 21.47
C TYR A 147 12.62 -44.30 22.93
N LEU A 148 11.82 -43.73 23.85
CA LEU A 148 12.12 -43.70 25.26
C LEU A 148 12.19 -45.11 25.88
N HIS A 149 11.31 -46.02 25.46
CA HIS A 149 11.37 -47.42 25.84
C HIS A 149 12.65 -48.10 25.40
N PHE A 150 13.07 -47.91 24.15
CA PHE A 150 14.32 -48.43 23.63
C PHE A 150 15.52 -47.95 24.46
N VAL A 151 15.62 -46.67 24.73
CA VAL A 151 16.70 -46.08 25.55
C VAL A 151 16.70 -46.66 26.97
N SER A 152 15.51 -46.80 27.60
CA SER A 152 15.40 -47.31 28.96
C SER A 152 15.86 -48.78 29.12
N LEU A 153 15.82 -49.57 28.04
CA LEU A 153 16.28 -50.97 28.03
C LEU A 153 17.79 -51.14 27.78
N SER A 154 18.56 -50.02 27.71
CA SER A 154 20.00 -50.04 27.48
C SER A 154 20.47 -50.91 26.28
N HIS A 155 19.68 -50.97 25.20
CA HIS A 155 20.01 -51.71 24.01
C HIS A 155 21.16 -51.03 23.25
N GLN A 156 22.23 -51.76 22.98
CA GLN A 156 23.41 -51.31 22.19
C GLN A 156 23.26 -51.51 20.68
N ASP A 157 22.03 -51.62 20.17
CA ASP A 157 21.81 -51.72 18.72
C ASP A 157 21.74 -50.33 18.08
N ASP A 158 22.90 -49.78 17.67
CA ASP A 158 23.04 -48.46 17.06
C ASP A 158 22.16 -48.27 15.80
N ARG A 159 21.90 -49.33 15.05
CA ARG A 159 21.05 -49.25 13.85
C ARG A 159 19.58 -49.02 14.23
N ARG A 160 19.10 -49.79 15.21
CA ARG A 160 17.72 -49.64 15.70
C ARG A 160 17.49 -48.31 16.37
N GLY A 161 18.46 -47.83 17.16
CA GLY A 161 18.43 -46.50 17.78
C GLY A 161 18.36 -45.41 16.75
N SER A 162 19.22 -45.45 15.73
CA SER A 162 19.22 -44.45 14.63
C SER A 162 17.91 -44.45 13.82
N GLN A 163 17.30 -45.62 13.60
CA GLN A 163 16.01 -45.74 12.93
C GLN A 163 14.90 -45.06 13.74
N LEU A 164 14.81 -45.37 15.05
CA LEU A 164 13.80 -44.77 15.93
C LEU A 164 13.95 -43.24 16.05
N GLN A 165 15.18 -42.72 16.09
CA GLN A 165 15.44 -41.29 16.06
C GLN A 165 14.94 -40.66 14.75
N LEU A 166 15.17 -41.30 13.62
CA LEU A 166 14.68 -40.80 12.33
C LEU A 166 13.14 -40.80 12.27
N GLU A 167 12.50 -41.92 12.68
CA GLU A 167 11.03 -42.03 12.70
C GLU A 167 10.42 -40.95 13.64
N LEU A 168 11.06 -40.71 14.78
CA LEU A 168 10.62 -39.68 15.73
C LEU A 168 10.75 -38.26 15.14
N LYS A 169 11.89 -37.94 14.50
CA LYS A 169 12.07 -36.64 13.80
C LYS A 169 11.04 -36.43 12.69
N LEU A 170 10.77 -37.44 11.90
CA LEU A 170 9.79 -37.37 10.81
C LEU A 170 8.38 -37.14 11.39
N SER A 171 8.00 -37.86 12.43
CA SER A 171 6.67 -37.70 13.04
C SER A 171 6.52 -36.34 13.74
N TYR A 172 7.59 -35.79 14.32
CA TYR A 172 7.60 -34.42 14.86
C TYR A 172 7.40 -33.36 13.75
N ASN A 173 8.09 -33.50 12.64
CA ASN A 173 7.92 -32.59 11.49
C ASN A 173 6.49 -32.63 10.95
N ASN A 174 5.91 -33.83 10.82
CA ASN A 174 4.52 -33.99 10.40
C ASN A 174 3.54 -33.36 11.40
N LEU A 175 3.84 -33.44 12.70
CA LEU A 175 3.05 -32.79 13.74
C LEU A 175 3.14 -31.26 13.65
N LEU A 176 4.33 -30.70 13.45
CA LEU A 176 4.53 -29.26 13.23
C LEU A 176 3.77 -28.76 12.00
N GLU A 177 3.82 -29.53 10.90
CA GLU A 177 3.11 -29.18 9.67
C GLU A 177 1.60 -29.21 9.88
N ALA A 178 1.05 -30.25 10.52
CA ALA A 178 -0.36 -30.33 10.87
C ALA A 178 -0.82 -29.17 11.77
N PHE A 179 0.02 -28.81 12.75
CA PHE A 179 -0.23 -27.63 13.60
C PHE A 179 -0.22 -26.32 12.78
N GLY A 180 0.75 -26.15 11.89
CA GLY A 180 0.83 -24.98 11.02
C GLY A 180 -0.38 -24.83 10.08
N HIS A 181 -0.87 -25.94 9.54
CA HIS A 181 -2.11 -25.94 8.76
C HIS A 181 -3.32 -25.55 9.59
N TRP A 182 -3.47 -26.12 10.79
CA TRP A 182 -4.54 -25.74 11.71
C TRP A 182 -4.47 -24.25 12.09
N GLU A 183 -3.27 -23.76 12.46
CA GLU A 183 -3.06 -22.35 12.80
C GLU A 183 -3.42 -21.43 11.64
N SER A 184 -2.98 -21.77 10.42
CA SER A 184 -3.28 -20.98 9.22
C SER A 184 -4.77 -20.92 8.89
N LYS A 185 -5.52 -22.01 9.13
CA LYS A 185 -6.93 -22.14 8.78
C LYS A 185 -7.86 -21.51 9.82
N TYR A 186 -7.58 -21.72 11.10
CA TYR A 186 -8.51 -21.39 12.17
C TYR A 186 -8.09 -20.19 13.03
N VAL A 187 -6.83 -19.78 12.98
CA VAL A 187 -6.35 -18.70 13.86
C VAL A 187 -6.23 -17.39 13.10
N LEU A 188 -6.88 -16.36 13.62
CA LEU A 188 -6.67 -14.97 13.21
C LEU A 188 -5.54 -14.42 14.07
N ARG A 189 -4.40 -14.10 13.47
CA ARG A 189 -3.24 -13.56 14.19
C ARG A 189 -2.81 -12.21 13.64
N SER A 190 -2.26 -11.38 14.51
CA SER A 190 -1.75 -10.07 14.12
C SER A 190 -0.50 -10.20 13.24
N PRO A 191 -0.47 -9.59 12.06
CA PRO A 191 0.71 -9.57 11.19
C PRO A 191 1.80 -8.59 11.67
N ALA A 192 1.46 -7.62 12.52
CA ALA A 192 2.36 -6.59 13.04
C ALA A 192 2.00 -6.23 14.49
N ALA A 193 2.91 -5.60 15.21
CA ALA A 193 2.60 -4.95 16.48
C ALA A 193 1.84 -3.64 16.22
N GLY A 194 0.81 -3.37 17.04
CA GLY A 194 -0.01 -2.16 16.87
C GLY A 194 -1.33 -2.23 17.63
N THR A 195 -2.26 -1.37 17.25
CA THR A 195 -3.60 -1.30 17.83
C THR A 195 -4.61 -1.95 16.91
N ILE A 196 -5.43 -2.85 17.43
CA ILE A 196 -6.53 -3.51 16.70
C ILE A 196 -7.65 -2.50 16.49
N ALA A 197 -8.15 -2.44 15.26
CA ALA A 197 -9.39 -1.76 14.90
C ALA A 197 -10.37 -2.75 14.26
N PHE A 198 -11.57 -2.81 14.79
CA PHE A 198 -12.63 -3.66 14.26
C PHE A 198 -13.26 -3.02 13.03
N ILE A 199 -13.28 -3.75 11.90
CA ILE A 199 -13.94 -3.28 10.66
C ILE A 199 -15.47 -3.30 10.83
N ARG A 200 -15.96 -4.24 11.64
CA ARG A 200 -17.37 -4.41 12.03
C ARG A 200 -17.43 -4.74 13.51
N PHE A 201 -18.61 -4.67 14.10
CA PHE A 201 -18.81 -5.22 15.45
C PHE A 201 -18.71 -6.74 15.40
N TRP A 202 -17.67 -7.28 16.03
CA TRP A 202 -17.44 -8.71 16.12
C TRP A 202 -17.78 -9.20 17.55
N THR A 203 -18.50 -10.31 17.61
CA THR A 203 -18.84 -10.99 18.85
C THR A 203 -18.58 -12.49 18.70
N ASN A 204 -18.43 -13.17 19.83
CA ASN A 204 -18.34 -14.63 19.83
C ASN A 204 -19.56 -15.25 19.12
N ASN A 205 -19.35 -16.37 18.45
CA ASN A 205 -20.33 -17.13 17.67
C ASN A 205 -20.85 -16.45 16.39
N GLN A 206 -20.23 -15.35 15.93
CA GLN A 206 -20.55 -14.74 14.66
C GLN A 206 -19.91 -15.50 13.49
N ASN A 207 -20.66 -15.67 12.41
CA ASN A 207 -20.16 -16.34 11.21
C ASN A 207 -19.15 -15.48 10.46
N VAL A 208 -18.05 -16.11 10.07
CA VAL A 208 -16.96 -15.55 9.24
C VAL A 208 -16.81 -16.44 8.02
N THR A 209 -16.62 -15.82 6.87
CA THR A 209 -16.39 -16.51 5.60
C THR A 209 -14.94 -16.30 5.13
N THR A 210 -14.37 -17.27 4.46
CA THR A 210 -13.04 -17.14 3.85
C THR A 210 -12.99 -15.91 2.96
N GLY A 211 -11.99 -15.06 3.16
CA GLY A 211 -11.82 -13.78 2.46
C GLY A 211 -12.41 -12.57 3.20
N ASP A 212 -13.19 -12.78 4.27
CA ASP A 212 -13.69 -11.66 5.08
C ASP A 212 -12.55 -10.90 5.74
N LYS A 213 -12.61 -9.57 5.62
CA LYS A 213 -11.75 -8.65 6.36
C LYS A 213 -12.30 -8.52 7.77
N VAL A 214 -11.62 -9.10 8.75
CA VAL A 214 -12.14 -9.17 10.14
C VAL A 214 -11.63 -8.01 10.97
N PHE A 215 -10.32 -7.82 11.03
CA PHE A 215 -9.67 -6.79 11.84
C PHE A 215 -8.65 -6.03 11.01
N THR A 216 -8.32 -4.82 11.46
CA THR A 216 -7.19 -4.05 10.95
C THR A 216 -6.24 -3.77 12.12
N VAL A 217 -4.95 -3.96 11.90
CA VAL A 217 -3.91 -3.59 12.86
C VAL A 217 -3.29 -2.29 12.40
N ILE A 218 -3.36 -1.27 13.23
CA ILE A 218 -2.73 0.03 13.01
C ILE A 218 -1.41 0.02 13.77
N PRO A 219 -0.24 0.00 13.08
CA PRO A 219 1.05 -0.02 13.74
C PRO A 219 1.25 1.21 14.64
N GLU A 220 1.91 1.04 15.79
CA GLU A 220 2.24 2.16 16.68
C GLU A 220 3.23 3.14 16.03
N GLU A 221 4.24 2.58 15.37
CA GLU A 221 5.18 3.34 14.57
C GLU A 221 4.70 3.38 13.11
N THR A 222 3.92 4.37 12.80
CA THR A 222 3.43 4.58 11.43
C THR A 222 4.55 5.01 10.47
N GLY A 223 5.69 5.47 11.00
CA GLY A 223 6.80 5.99 10.20
C GLY A 223 6.43 7.33 9.52
N GLU A 224 7.19 7.69 8.50
CA GLU A 224 6.92 8.89 7.70
C GLU A 224 5.66 8.71 6.84
N TRP A 225 4.91 9.80 6.70
CA TRP A 225 3.84 9.85 5.73
C TRP A 225 4.40 9.80 4.31
N ILE A 226 3.83 8.96 3.49
CA ILE A 226 4.14 8.83 2.07
C ILE A 226 2.88 8.92 1.22
N GLY A 227 3.02 9.41 0.01
CA GLY A 227 1.95 9.39 -0.97
C GLY A 227 2.25 8.33 -2.03
N GLN A 228 1.32 7.41 -2.25
CA GLN A 228 1.36 6.48 -3.37
C GLN A 228 0.58 7.10 -4.53
N LEU A 229 1.26 7.26 -5.67
CA LEU A 229 0.67 7.83 -6.88
C LEU A 229 0.46 6.75 -7.94
N VAL A 230 -0.71 6.78 -8.55
CA VAL A 230 -1.02 6.02 -9.75
C VAL A 230 -0.96 6.97 -10.93
N LEU A 231 0.10 6.84 -11.73
CA LEU A 231 0.39 7.71 -12.88
C LEU A 231 0.04 6.98 -14.16
N PRO A 232 -0.91 7.50 -14.98
CA PRO A 232 -1.18 6.95 -16.31
C PRO A 232 0.07 6.95 -17.20
N ILE A 233 0.18 5.97 -18.11
CA ILE A 233 1.32 5.84 -19.02
C ILE A 233 1.48 7.10 -19.89
N GLN A 234 0.38 7.80 -20.18
CA GLN A 234 0.39 9.05 -20.92
C GLN A 234 1.08 10.15 -20.12
N GLY A 235 2.17 10.69 -20.66
CA GLY A 235 2.99 11.72 -20.01
C GLY A 235 4.02 11.19 -19.01
N SER A 236 4.02 9.91 -18.68
CA SER A 236 4.94 9.30 -17.73
C SER A 236 6.42 9.41 -18.10
N GLY A 237 6.73 9.60 -19.39
CA GLY A 237 8.11 9.81 -19.89
C GLY A 237 8.75 11.12 -19.43
N LYS A 238 7.93 12.12 -19.01
CA LYS A 238 8.42 13.40 -18.46
C LYS A 238 8.66 13.35 -16.95
N VAL A 239 8.18 12.31 -16.29
CA VAL A 239 8.21 12.19 -14.82
C VAL A 239 9.48 11.49 -14.38
N LYS A 240 10.24 12.18 -13.51
CA LYS A 240 11.54 11.73 -12.97
C LYS A 240 11.52 11.82 -11.44
N VAL A 241 12.35 10.99 -10.78
CA VAL A 241 12.63 11.07 -9.37
C VAL A 241 13.22 12.44 -9.02
N GLY A 242 12.86 12.99 -7.85
CA GLY A 242 13.29 14.30 -7.37
C GLY A 242 12.40 15.47 -7.86
N GLN A 243 11.39 15.24 -8.68
CA GLN A 243 10.47 16.28 -9.08
C GLN A 243 9.48 16.65 -7.97
N LYS A 244 9.14 17.95 -7.91
CA LYS A 244 8.16 18.48 -6.95
C LYS A 244 6.74 18.11 -7.36
N VAL A 245 5.92 17.83 -6.37
CA VAL A 245 4.53 17.43 -6.55
C VAL A 245 3.63 18.30 -5.67
N ARG A 246 2.56 18.84 -6.25
CA ARG A 246 1.49 19.51 -5.50
C ARG A 246 0.38 18.49 -5.23
N VAL A 247 0.10 18.25 -3.96
CA VAL A 247 -0.91 17.29 -3.52
C VAL A 247 -2.14 18.03 -3.03
N LYS A 248 -3.29 17.67 -3.59
CA LYS A 248 -4.62 18.16 -3.19
C LYS A 248 -5.43 16.98 -2.68
N LEU A 249 -5.86 17.02 -1.43
CA LEU A 249 -6.64 15.95 -0.81
C LEU A 249 -8.15 16.20 -1.04
N ASP A 250 -8.87 15.15 -1.42
CA ASP A 250 -10.29 15.24 -1.78
C ASP A 250 -11.17 15.70 -0.61
N GLY A 251 -10.79 15.35 0.64
CA GLY A 251 -11.50 15.76 1.85
C GLY A 251 -11.25 17.22 2.26
N TYR A 252 -10.33 17.93 1.62
CA TYR A 252 -9.92 19.30 1.98
C TYR A 252 -10.00 20.23 0.77
N PRO A 253 -11.03 21.09 0.66
CA PRO A 253 -11.21 21.98 -0.48
C PRO A 253 -9.96 22.85 -0.73
N PHE A 254 -9.45 22.77 -1.96
CA PHE A 254 -8.22 23.46 -2.37
C PHE A 254 -8.23 24.98 -2.14
N MET A 255 -9.39 25.61 -2.33
CA MET A 255 -9.54 27.06 -2.14
C MET A 255 -9.33 27.49 -0.70
N GLU A 256 -9.65 26.61 0.26
CA GLU A 256 -9.58 26.91 1.69
C GLU A 256 -8.28 26.39 2.33
N PHE A 257 -7.82 25.21 1.92
CA PHE A 257 -6.69 24.54 2.56
C PHE A 257 -5.41 24.63 1.72
N GLY A 258 -5.52 24.90 0.42
CA GLY A 258 -4.39 24.92 -0.49
C GLY A 258 -3.92 23.52 -0.87
N PHE A 259 -2.62 23.31 -0.95
CA PHE A 259 -1.98 22.05 -1.34
C PHE A 259 -0.80 21.73 -0.41
N ILE A 260 -0.38 20.46 -0.44
CA ILE A 260 0.82 19.99 0.29
C ILE A 260 1.94 19.79 -0.73
N TRP A 261 3.15 20.19 -0.38
CA TRP A 261 4.34 19.91 -1.20
C TRP A 261 4.90 18.52 -0.92
N GLY A 262 5.05 17.74 -1.95
CA GLY A 262 5.77 16.48 -1.96
C GLY A 262 6.89 16.45 -2.99
N GLU A 263 7.71 15.41 -2.94
CA GLU A 263 8.78 15.14 -3.89
C GLU A 263 8.79 13.65 -4.23
N ILE A 264 9.05 13.30 -5.49
CA ILE A 264 9.08 11.92 -5.96
C ILE A 264 10.32 11.22 -5.41
N ARG A 265 10.10 10.19 -4.58
CA ARG A 265 11.15 9.32 -4.02
C ARG A 265 11.51 8.18 -4.97
N SER A 266 10.49 7.55 -5.55
CA SER A 266 10.68 6.40 -6.44
C SER A 266 9.61 6.33 -7.53
N LYS A 267 9.94 5.60 -8.62
CA LYS A 267 9.04 5.28 -9.73
C LYS A 267 9.24 3.82 -10.10
N SER A 268 8.14 3.07 -10.29
CA SER A 268 8.22 1.68 -10.75
C SER A 268 8.89 1.59 -12.11
N GLN A 269 9.67 0.54 -12.33
CA GLN A 269 10.35 0.32 -13.63
C GLN A 269 9.38 -0.18 -14.71
N MET A 270 8.33 -0.90 -14.29
CA MET A 270 7.34 -1.48 -15.21
C MET A 270 5.94 -0.92 -14.90
N PRO A 271 5.13 -0.66 -15.93
CA PRO A 271 3.73 -0.31 -15.73
C PRO A 271 2.91 -1.54 -15.36
N VAL A 272 1.94 -1.37 -14.47
CA VAL A 272 0.90 -2.35 -14.14
C VAL A 272 -0.44 -1.73 -14.50
N ASP A 273 -1.28 -2.46 -15.22
CA ASP A 273 -2.60 -1.99 -15.68
C ASP A 273 -2.54 -0.61 -16.35
N ASN A 274 -1.56 -0.41 -17.22
CA ASN A 274 -1.34 0.85 -17.96
C ASN A 274 -0.97 2.06 -17.09
N ASN A 275 -0.51 1.83 -15.85
CA ASN A 275 -0.12 2.86 -14.90
C ASN A 275 1.27 2.58 -14.31
N TYR A 276 2.02 3.64 -14.02
CA TYR A 276 3.21 3.57 -13.19
C TYR A 276 2.86 3.87 -11.74
N MET A 277 3.48 3.15 -10.82
CA MET A 277 3.39 3.43 -9.40
C MET A 277 4.56 4.33 -8.99
N LEU A 278 4.26 5.44 -8.30
CA LEU A 278 5.27 6.33 -7.74
C LEU A 278 5.06 6.46 -6.24
N GLU A 279 6.16 6.69 -5.54
CA GLU A 279 6.14 7.06 -4.14
C GLU A 279 6.65 8.49 -3.98
N ILE A 280 5.92 9.28 -3.23
CA ILE A 280 6.32 10.63 -2.84
C ILE A 280 6.50 10.72 -1.33
N TYR A 281 7.43 11.55 -0.89
CA TYR A 281 7.61 11.92 0.50
C TYR A 281 7.34 13.42 0.67
N PHE A 282 7.21 13.87 1.91
CA PHE A 282 6.83 15.24 2.24
C PHE A 282 7.95 15.92 3.05
N PRO A 283 8.93 16.56 2.41
CA PRO A 283 10.12 17.10 3.08
C PRO A 283 9.79 18.22 4.07
N GLY A 284 8.69 18.96 3.85
CA GLY A 284 8.18 19.99 4.75
C GLY A 284 7.16 19.50 5.77
N GLY A 285 6.98 18.19 5.89
CA GLY A 285 5.85 17.61 6.62
C GLY A 285 4.53 17.86 5.90
N LEU A 286 3.43 17.53 6.58
CA LEU A 286 2.08 17.63 6.00
C LEU A 286 1.40 18.98 6.28
N LYS A 287 2.18 20.06 6.20
CA LYS A 287 1.65 21.41 6.28
C LYS A 287 1.17 21.87 4.91
N THR A 288 -0.01 22.47 4.88
CA THR A 288 -0.55 23.04 3.64
C THR A 288 0.17 24.32 3.25
N SER A 289 0.05 24.72 1.98
CA SER A 289 0.59 25.99 1.48
C SER A 289 0.01 27.23 2.19
N GLN A 290 -1.10 27.07 2.91
CA GLN A 290 -1.73 28.11 3.72
C GLN A 290 -1.38 28.00 5.22
N GLY A 291 -0.47 27.08 5.59
CA GLY A 291 -0.03 26.90 6.99
C GLY A 291 -1.02 26.17 7.89
N LYS A 292 -2.12 25.66 7.35
CA LYS A 292 -3.13 24.90 8.13
C LYS A 292 -2.62 23.49 8.39
N ALA A 293 -2.81 23.00 9.62
CA ALA A 293 -2.62 21.59 9.95
C ALA A 293 -3.86 20.81 9.54
N LEU A 294 -3.65 19.61 8.99
CA LEU A 294 -4.71 18.71 8.56
C LEU A 294 -4.78 17.50 9.50
N GLU A 295 -5.98 17.05 9.83
CA GLU A 295 -6.20 15.76 10.47
C GLU A 295 -6.13 14.66 9.38
N LEU A 296 -5.04 13.92 9.39
CA LEU A 296 -4.75 12.95 8.34
C LEU A 296 -5.06 11.55 8.80
N HIS A 297 -5.71 10.82 7.92
CA HIS A 297 -6.04 9.42 8.10
C HIS A 297 -5.44 8.57 6.98
N HIS A 298 -5.13 7.31 7.29
CA HIS A 298 -4.68 6.35 6.28
C HIS A 298 -5.73 6.15 5.19
N GLY A 299 -5.28 6.06 3.94
CA GLY A 299 -6.16 5.81 2.81
C GLY A 299 -6.88 7.05 2.28
N MET A 300 -6.58 8.25 2.79
CA MET A 300 -7.09 9.48 2.18
C MET A 300 -6.67 9.57 0.71
N ARG A 301 -7.63 9.93 -0.13
CA ARG A 301 -7.42 10.09 -1.57
C ARG A 301 -7.23 11.54 -1.94
N GLY A 302 -6.63 11.75 -3.10
CA GLY A 302 -6.43 13.07 -3.64
C GLY A 302 -5.86 13.04 -5.04
N GLN A 303 -5.55 14.22 -5.54
CA GLN A 303 -4.88 14.43 -6.82
C GLN A 303 -3.49 14.99 -6.60
N ALA A 304 -2.54 14.47 -7.37
CA ALA A 304 -1.16 14.92 -7.38
C ALA A 304 -0.85 15.54 -8.75
N GLU A 305 -0.31 16.74 -8.73
CA GLU A 305 0.16 17.46 -9.92
C GLU A 305 1.70 17.47 -9.90
N ILE A 306 2.30 16.63 -10.72
CA ILE A 306 3.76 16.49 -10.84
C ILE A 306 4.27 17.61 -11.73
N ILE A 307 5.19 18.43 -11.23
CA ILE A 307 5.80 19.52 -11.99
C ILE A 307 6.95 18.94 -12.81
N THR A 308 6.78 18.89 -14.14
CA THR A 308 7.76 18.25 -15.04
C THR A 308 8.76 19.23 -15.60
N GLU A 309 8.30 20.26 -16.28
CA GLU A 309 9.14 21.27 -16.94
C GLU A 309 8.50 22.65 -16.80
N ASN A 310 9.33 23.68 -16.65
CA ASN A 310 8.86 25.05 -16.77
C ASN A 310 8.98 25.47 -18.25
N LYS A 311 7.85 25.58 -18.94
CA LYS A 311 7.81 26.08 -20.31
C LYS A 311 7.47 27.55 -20.31
N ARG A 312 8.14 28.32 -21.20
CA ARG A 312 7.77 29.72 -21.44
C ARG A 312 6.41 29.75 -22.13
N LEU A 313 5.57 30.72 -21.76
CA LEU A 313 4.26 30.92 -22.41
C LEU A 313 4.36 31.00 -23.91
N LEU A 314 5.42 31.64 -24.43
CA LEU A 314 5.72 31.74 -25.86
C LEU A 314 5.89 30.36 -26.52
N GLU A 315 6.60 29.42 -25.89
CA GLU A 315 6.81 28.07 -26.43
C GLU A 315 5.49 27.30 -26.51
N ARG A 316 4.59 27.50 -25.55
CA ARG A 316 3.28 26.85 -25.52
C ARG A 316 2.34 27.41 -26.61
N LEU A 317 2.37 28.71 -26.84
CA LEU A 317 1.62 29.36 -27.91
C LEU A 317 2.11 28.93 -29.31
N LEU A 318 3.43 28.76 -29.46
CA LEU A 318 4.04 28.39 -30.77
C LEU A 318 4.09 26.88 -30.99
N SER A 319 3.89 26.03 -29.98
CA SER A 319 3.98 24.56 -30.10
C SER A 319 3.00 23.95 -31.12
N PRO A 320 1.73 24.37 -31.23
CA PRO A 320 0.82 23.87 -32.26
C PRO A 320 1.28 24.20 -33.68
N PHE A 321 1.82 25.41 -33.86
CA PHE A 321 2.33 25.85 -35.19
C PHE A 321 3.60 25.11 -35.56
N ARG A 322 4.51 24.83 -34.64
CA ARG A 322 5.71 24.01 -34.89
C ARG A 322 5.38 22.57 -35.25
N SER A 323 4.32 21.99 -34.66
CA SER A 323 3.88 20.63 -35.01
C SER A 323 3.33 20.55 -36.42
N LEU A 324 2.54 21.54 -36.83
CA LEU A 324 2.00 21.65 -38.21
C LEU A 324 3.11 21.83 -39.26
N LEU A 325 4.11 22.67 -38.97
CA LEU A 325 5.26 22.88 -39.88
C LEU A 325 6.13 21.62 -40.01
N LYS A 326 6.32 20.86 -38.93
CA LYS A 326 7.06 19.58 -38.97
C LYS A 326 6.31 18.46 -39.70
N GLN A 327 4.99 18.48 -39.68
CA GLN A 327 4.16 17.50 -40.37
C GLN A 327 4.18 17.71 -41.88
N ASN A 328 4.25 18.97 -42.33
CA ASN A 328 4.33 19.34 -43.75
C ASN A 328 5.72 19.10 -44.36
N SER A 329 6.79 19.03 -43.55
CA SER A 329 8.16 18.79 -44.04
C SER A 329 8.53 17.29 -44.11
N ARG A 330 7.64 16.38 -43.74
CA ARG A 330 7.82 14.92 -43.88
C ARG A 330 7.02 14.28 -45.00
N GLY A 331 6.36 15.09 -45.82
CA GLY A 331 5.55 14.67 -46.96
C GLY A 331 6.14 15.03 -48.34
N VAL A 332 7.48 15.13 -48.43
CA VAL A 332 8.19 15.21 -49.73
C VAL A 332 9.26 14.14 -49.77
#